data_e270464df92e353679174092e573a870
#
_entry.id   e270464df92e353679174092e573a870
#
_cell.length_a   1.000
_cell.length_b   1.000
_cell.length_c   1.000
_cell.angle_alpha   90.00
_cell.angle_beta   90.00
_cell.angle_gamma   90.00
#
_symmetry.space_group_name_H-M   'P 1'
#
loop_
_entity.id
_entity.type
_entity.pdbx_description
1 polymer ?
#
loop_
_entity_poly.entity_id
_entity_poly.type
_entity_poly.pdbx_seq_one_letter_code
_entity_poly.pdbx_strand_id
1 'polypeptide(L)'
;MRTTRRRGAAAAKATNAPFALITRTAIFNLLTGLSLGLALGLFYSWVIAPTEYTDTAPDSLRADFKNDYVIMIARTYLADGNLDSARSRLAPLNLSNPGQFAADLTATLIQSGAPPDDLRALSALTIALGAIPPPLP
;
A
#
# COMPACT_ATOMS: atom_id res chain seq x y z
N MET A 1 8.64 -21.68 91.68
CA MET A 1 8.07 -20.57 90.92
C MET A 1 8.69 -20.54 89.48
N ARG A 2 7.99 -21.05 88.52
CA ARG A 2 8.38 -21.07 87.12
C ARG A 2 7.21 -20.56 86.30
N THR A 3 7.36 -19.33 85.78
CA THR A 3 6.38 -18.72 84.88
C THR A 3 6.82 -19.06 83.45
N THR A 4 6.12 -19.93 82.82
CA THR A 4 6.28 -20.27 81.44
C THR A 4 5.54 -19.25 80.55
N ARG A 5 6.31 -18.42 79.88
CA ARG A 5 5.88 -17.45 78.92
C ARG A 5 5.52 -18.16 77.59
N ARG A 6 4.26 -18.38 77.29
CA ARG A 6 3.77 -18.82 75.99
C ARG A 6 3.88 -17.66 75.05
N ARG A 7 4.84 -17.73 74.13
CA ARG A 7 4.88 -16.88 72.91
C ARG A 7 3.84 -17.47 71.92
N GLY A 8 2.77 -16.76 71.72
CA GLY A 8 1.84 -17.06 70.66
C GLY A 8 2.50 -16.78 69.31
N ALA A 9 2.66 -17.85 68.52
CA ALA A 9 3.01 -17.72 67.12
C ALA A 9 1.82 -17.11 66.39
N ALA A 10 1.96 -15.85 66.02
CA ALA A 10 1.04 -15.25 65.04
C ALA A 10 1.28 -15.94 63.70
N ALA A 11 0.37 -16.85 63.35
CA ALA A 11 0.33 -17.42 62.03
C ALA A 11 0.11 -16.30 61.02
N ALA A 12 1.14 -16.03 60.22
CA ALA A 12 1.03 -15.18 59.05
C ALA A 12 -0.01 -15.80 58.11
N LYS A 13 -1.18 -15.21 58.08
CA LYS A 13 -2.24 -15.54 57.14
C LYS A 13 -1.73 -15.14 55.76
N ALA A 14 -1.23 -16.12 55.01
CA ALA A 14 -0.88 -15.95 53.63
C ALA A 14 -2.10 -15.42 52.88
N THR A 15 -2.01 -14.19 52.46
CA THR A 15 -3.00 -13.55 51.60
C THR A 15 -2.85 -14.18 50.24
N ASN A 16 -3.51 -15.33 50.03
CA ASN A 16 -3.63 -15.88 48.68
C ASN A 16 -4.44 -14.90 47.86
N ALA A 17 -3.78 -14.29 46.91
CA ALA A 17 -4.31 -13.32 45.98
C ALA A 17 -5.61 -13.80 45.32
N PRO A 18 -6.57 -12.92 45.10
CA PRO A 18 -7.91 -13.26 44.62
C PRO A 18 -7.93 -13.54 43.11
N PHE A 19 -7.14 -14.49 42.64
CA PHE A 19 -7.24 -14.96 41.24
C PHE A 19 -8.37 -15.97 41.00
N ALA A 20 -9.08 -16.39 42.06
CA ALA A 20 -10.01 -17.51 41.99
C ALA A 20 -11.50 -17.12 41.93
N LEU A 21 -11.85 -15.87 41.79
CA LEU A 21 -13.25 -15.46 41.66
C LEU A 21 -13.46 -14.53 40.43
N ILE A 22 -13.00 -14.97 39.25
CA ILE A 22 -13.65 -14.52 38.05
C ILE A 22 -15.02 -15.21 38.04
N THR A 23 -15.97 -14.57 38.68
CA THR A 23 -17.35 -15.04 38.80
C THR A 23 -17.88 -15.24 37.37
N ARG A 24 -18.69 -16.26 37.10
CA ARG A 24 -19.35 -16.49 35.79
C ARG A 24 -19.95 -15.19 35.23
N THR A 25 -20.46 -14.34 36.10
CA THR A 25 -20.98 -13.00 35.76
C THR A 25 -19.91 -12.06 35.19
N ALA A 26 -18.70 -12.08 35.75
CA ALA A 26 -17.62 -11.23 35.26
C ALA A 26 -17.13 -11.66 33.83
N ILE A 27 -17.03 -12.98 33.61
CA ILE A 27 -16.71 -13.53 32.28
C ILE A 27 -17.81 -13.18 31.28
N PHE A 28 -19.08 -13.34 31.69
CA PHE A 28 -20.21 -13.01 30.82
C PHE A 28 -20.22 -11.52 30.45
N ASN A 29 -20.04 -10.65 31.43
CA ASN A 29 -19.96 -9.21 31.18
C ASN A 29 -18.77 -8.83 30.29
N LEU A 30 -17.61 -9.49 30.48
CA LEU A 30 -16.43 -9.26 29.64
C LEU A 30 -16.69 -9.67 28.18
N LEU A 31 -17.27 -10.85 27.98
CA LEU A 31 -17.59 -11.35 26.63
C LEU A 31 -18.66 -10.49 25.97
N THR A 32 -19.68 -10.06 26.70
CA THR A 32 -20.72 -9.18 26.17
C THR A 32 -20.14 -7.82 25.80
N GLY A 33 -19.30 -7.23 26.65
CA GLY A 33 -18.62 -5.96 26.36
C GLY A 33 -17.68 -6.07 25.16
N LEU A 34 -16.92 -7.16 25.06
CA LEU A 34 -16.04 -7.42 23.93
C LEU A 34 -16.82 -7.57 22.60
N SER A 35 -17.90 -8.36 22.63
CA SER A 35 -18.75 -8.56 21.44
C SER A 35 -19.42 -7.26 20.99
N LEU A 36 -19.93 -6.48 21.92
CA LEU A 36 -20.55 -5.20 21.62
C LEU A 36 -19.52 -4.18 21.11
N GLY A 37 -18.34 -4.12 21.73
CA GLY A 37 -17.23 -3.26 21.28
C GLY A 37 -16.73 -3.63 19.88
N LEU A 38 -16.59 -4.93 19.61
CA LEU A 38 -16.20 -5.42 18.29
C LEU A 38 -17.25 -5.08 17.23
N ALA A 39 -18.54 -5.31 17.53
CA ALA A 39 -19.62 -4.99 16.61
C ALA A 39 -19.70 -3.50 16.30
N LEU A 40 -19.60 -2.64 17.31
CA LEU A 40 -19.58 -1.18 17.14
C LEU A 40 -18.32 -0.71 16.40
N GLY A 41 -17.16 -1.28 16.69
CA GLY A 41 -15.91 -0.97 16.02
C GLY A 41 -15.94 -1.33 14.52
N LEU A 42 -16.44 -2.53 14.20
CA LEU A 42 -16.63 -2.94 12.79
C LEU A 42 -17.67 -2.06 12.09
N PHE A 43 -18.77 -1.76 12.75
CA PHE A 43 -19.79 -0.87 12.19
C PHE A 43 -19.22 0.52 11.90
N TYR A 44 -18.46 1.08 12.85
CA TYR A 44 -17.79 2.37 12.66
C TYR A 44 -16.81 2.34 11.49
N SER A 45 -15.98 1.28 11.42
CA SER A 45 -14.98 1.13 10.35
C SER A 45 -15.62 0.97 8.96
N TRP A 46 -16.76 0.29 8.88
CA TRP A 46 -17.44 0.04 7.59
C TRP A 46 -18.34 1.17 7.12
N VAL A 47 -18.96 1.89 8.05
CA VAL A 47 -20.01 2.88 7.73
C VAL A 47 -19.48 4.31 7.82
N ILE A 48 -18.65 4.60 8.84
CA ILE A 48 -18.23 5.98 9.12
C ILE A 48 -16.83 6.26 8.58
N ALA A 49 -15.94 5.27 8.62
CA ALA A 49 -14.60 5.37 8.07
C ALA A 49 -14.34 4.21 7.09
N PRO A 50 -15.10 4.12 5.96
CA PRO A 50 -14.71 3.20 4.91
C PRO A 50 -13.29 3.60 4.51
N THR A 51 -12.36 2.63 4.51
CA THR A 51 -11.09 2.83 3.82
C THR A 51 -11.43 3.03 2.36
N GLU A 52 -11.53 4.28 1.93
CA GLU A 52 -11.49 4.57 0.51
C GLU A 52 -10.13 4.06 0.05
N TYR A 53 -10.12 2.88 -0.56
CA TYR A 53 -9.09 2.56 -1.50
C TYR A 53 -9.24 3.63 -2.58
N THR A 54 -8.52 4.70 -2.44
CA THR A 54 -8.21 5.55 -3.57
C THR A 54 -7.45 4.61 -4.48
N ASP A 55 -8.16 3.98 -5.42
CA ASP A 55 -7.54 3.42 -6.60
C ASP A 55 -6.71 4.57 -7.13
N THR A 56 -5.41 4.49 -6.86
CA THR A 56 -4.47 5.47 -7.39
C THR A 56 -4.43 5.17 -8.87
N ALA A 57 -5.44 5.69 -9.57
CA ALA A 57 -5.50 5.57 -11.01
C ALA A 57 -4.16 6.08 -11.56
N PRO A 58 -3.57 5.41 -12.55
CA PRO A 58 -2.27 5.82 -13.10
C PRO A 58 -2.21 7.28 -13.56
N ASP A 59 -3.36 7.92 -13.80
CA ASP A 59 -3.46 9.34 -14.13
C ASP A 59 -3.15 10.27 -12.95
N SER A 60 -3.33 9.82 -11.71
CA SER A 60 -2.97 10.58 -10.49
C SER A 60 -1.51 10.46 -10.08
N LEU A 61 -0.72 9.63 -10.78
CA LEU A 61 0.71 9.50 -10.53
C LEU A 61 1.43 10.82 -10.76
N ARG A 62 2.44 11.09 -9.91
CA ARG A 62 3.37 12.21 -10.14
C ARG A 62 4.07 12.04 -11.49
N ALA A 63 4.50 13.15 -12.09
CA ALA A 63 5.09 13.14 -13.42
C ALA A 63 6.28 12.18 -13.58
N ASP A 64 7.13 12.09 -12.54
CA ASP A 64 8.28 11.17 -12.48
C ASP A 64 7.84 9.70 -12.62
N PHE A 65 6.83 9.28 -11.85
CA PHE A 65 6.30 7.90 -11.93
C PHE A 65 5.58 7.61 -13.24
N LYS A 66 4.89 8.60 -13.83
CA LYS A 66 4.30 8.44 -15.17
C LYS A 66 5.39 8.18 -16.23
N ASN A 67 6.49 8.91 -16.14
CA ASN A 67 7.61 8.75 -17.04
C ASN A 67 8.21 7.35 -16.96
N ASP A 68 8.49 6.87 -15.74
CA ASP A 68 9.01 5.51 -15.50
C ASP A 68 8.05 4.44 -16.00
N TYR A 69 6.76 4.63 -15.77
CA TYR A 69 5.73 3.69 -16.25
C TYR A 69 5.69 3.61 -17.79
N VAL A 70 5.80 4.75 -18.48
CA VAL A 70 5.85 4.79 -19.96
C VAL A 70 7.14 4.14 -20.49
N ILE A 71 8.28 4.33 -19.82
CA ILE A 71 9.54 3.65 -20.17
C ILE A 71 9.39 2.13 -20.05
N MET A 72 8.76 1.63 -18.99
CA MET A 72 8.51 0.19 -18.83
C MET A 72 7.61 -0.37 -19.93
N ILE A 73 6.57 0.37 -20.33
CA ILE A 73 5.71 -0.04 -21.46
C ILE A 73 6.52 -0.07 -22.77
N ALA A 74 7.35 0.96 -23.00
CA ALA A 74 8.19 1.04 -24.20
C ALA A 74 9.18 -0.13 -24.30
N ARG A 75 9.83 -0.49 -23.19
CA ARG A 75 10.73 -1.66 -23.13
C ARG A 75 9.98 -2.97 -23.40
N THR A 76 8.77 -3.11 -22.86
CA THR A 76 7.93 -4.28 -23.12
C THR A 76 7.54 -4.34 -24.60
N TYR A 77 7.10 -3.21 -25.17
CA TYR A 77 6.76 -3.12 -26.59
C TYR A 77 7.95 -3.46 -27.50
N LEU A 78 9.14 -2.98 -27.16
CA LEU A 78 10.35 -3.30 -27.93
C LEU A 78 10.66 -4.81 -27.92
N ALA A 79 10.30 -5.52 -26.84
CA ALA A 79 10.53 -6.95 -26.68
C ALA A 79 9.46 -7.82 -27.36
N ASP A 80 8.17 -7.42 -27.28
CA ASP A 80 7.05 -8.27 -27.73
C ASP A 80 6.38 -7.78 -29.05
N GLY A 81 6.63 -6.52 -29.47
CA GLY A 81 6.05 -5.91 -30.66
C GLY A 81 4.54 -5.71 -30.60
N ASN A 82 3.90 -5.91 -29.45
CA ASN A 82 2.46 -5.88 -29.30
C ASN A 82 1.93 -4.48 -28.98
N LEU A 83 1.53 -3.75 -30.03
CA LEU A 83 1.04 -2.37 -29.92
C LEU A 83 -0.32 -2.30 -29.17
N ASP A 84 -1.20 -3.27 -29.31
CA ASP A 84 -2.49 -3.26 -28.65
C ASP A 84 -2.34 -3.42 -27.14
N SER A 85 -1.41 -4.27 -26.70
CA SER A 85 -1.02 -4.40 -25.31
C SER A 85 -0.40 -3.09 -24.77
N ALA A 86 0.46 -2.43 -25.54
CA ALA A 86 1.04 -1.15 -25.16
C ALA A 86 -0.04 -0.06 -25.00
N ARG A 87 -0.96 0.05 -25.96
CA ARG A 87 -2.09 0.98 -25.89
C ARG A 87 -3.00 0.74 -24.70
N SER A 88 -3.34 -0.51 -24.40
CA SER A 88 -4.18 -0.85 -23.26
C SER A 88 -3.53 -0.47 -21.92
N ARG A 89 -2.21 -0.57 -21.81
CA ARG A 89 -1.45 -0.14 -20.63
C ARG A 89 -1.28 1.38 -20.53
N LEU A 90 -1.25 2.09 -21.68
CA LEU A 90 -1.19 3.56 -21.69
C LEU A 90 -2.56 4.21 -21.41
N ALA A 91 -3.66 3.53 -21.73
CA ALA A 91 -5.02 4.08 -21.58
C ALA A 91 -5.33 4.61 -20.15
N PRO A 92 -4.96 3.90 -19.06
CA PRO A 92 -5.22 4.39 -17.70
C PRO A 92 -4.46 5.66 -17.32
N LEU A 93 -3.44 6.06 -18.07
CA LEU A 93 -2.70 7.31 -17.83
C LEU A 93 -3.43 8.58 -18.27
N ASN A 94 -4.55 8.42 -19.00
CA ASN A 94 -5.38 9.53 -19.51
C ASN A 94 -4.57 10.58 -20.29
N LEU A 95 -3.59 10.12 -21.08
CA LEU A 95 -2.75 11.02 -21.89
C LEU A 95 -3.55 11.50 -23.11
N SER A 96 -3.58 12.81 -23.34
CA SER A 96 -4.26 13.42 -24.49
C SER A 96 -3.69 12.91 -25.82
N ASN A 97 -2.38 12.72 -25.88
CA ASN A 97 -1.68 12.14 -27.02
C ASN A 97 -0.49 11.29 -26.51
N PRO A 98 -0.67 9.97 -26.38
CA PRO A 98 0.38 9.08 -25.86
C PRO A 98 1.65 9.08 -26.74
N GLY A 99 1.50 9.20 -28.06
CA GLY A 99 2.66 9.25 -28.98
C GLY A 99 3.49 10.51 -28.79
N GLN A 100 2.83 11.67 -28.67
CA GLN A 100 3.53 12.93 -28.40
C GLN A 100 4.18 12.93 -27.03
N PHE A 101 3.50 12.39 -26.01
CA PHE A 101 4.08 12.25 -24.68
C PHE A 101 5.35 11.41 -24.69
N ALA A 102 5.36 10.28 -25.41
CA ALA A 102 6.55 9.44 -25.56
C ALA A 102 7.69 10.16 -26.30
N ALA A 103 7.37 10.98 -27.32
CA ALA A 103 8.36 11.80 -28.02
C ALA A 103 9.00 12.87 -27.12
N ASP A 104 8.19 13.60 -26.35
CA ASP A 104 8.64 14.63 -25.41
C ASP A 104 9.48 14.02 -24.27
N LEU A 105 9.06 12.86 -23.77
CA LEU A 105 9.83 12.10 -22.78
C LEU A 105 11.18 11.67 -23.35
N THR A 106 11.22 11.18 -24.59
CA THR A 106 12.47 10.81 -25.26
C THR A 106 13.42 12.03 -25.36
N ALA A 107 12.91 13.21 -25.76
CA ALA A 107 13.70 14.43 -25.82
C ALA A 107 14.28 14.82 -24.44
N THR A 108 13.49 14.72 -23.39
CA THR A 108 13.93 15.01 -22.02
C THR A 108 15.03 14.04 -21.58
N LEU A 109 14.88 12.76 -21.90
CA LEU A 109 15.83 11.71 -21.52
C LEU A 109 17.15 11.81 -22.28
N ILE A 110 17.13 12.27 -23.54
CA ILE A 110 18.36 12.59 -24.29
C ILE A 110 19.14 13.68 -23.57
N GLN A 111 18.48 14.74 -23.11
CA GLN A 111 19.13 15.86 -22.41
C GLN A 111 19.72 15.41 -21.03
N SER A 112 19.09 14.45 -20.36
CA SER A 112 19.58 13.92 -19.08
C SER A 112 20.64 12.83 -19.22
N GLY A 113 20.98 12.39 -20.44
CA GLY A 113 21.97 11.33 -20.66
C GLY A 113 21.47 9.95 -20.29
N ALA A 114 20.21 9.67 -20.49
CA ALA A 114 19.62 8.38 -20.18
C ALA A 114 20.21 7.21 -20.99
N PRO A 115 20.07 5.95 -20.50
CA PRO A 115 20.59 4.79 -21.21
C PRO A 115 20.07 4.67 -22.64
N PRO A 116 20.91 4.29 -23.62
CA PRO A 116 20.51 4.22 -25.03
C PRO A 116 19.39 3.21 -25.30
N ASP A 117 19.27 2.18 -24.46
CA ASP A 117 18.21 1.18 -24.60
C ASP A 117 16.83 1.76 -24.30
N ASP A 118 16.72 2.69 -23.36
CA ASP A 118 15.47 3.40 -23.06
C ASP A 118 15.06 4.31 -24.19
N LEU A 119 16.04 5.03 -24.75
CA LEU A 119 15.81 5.92 -25.87
C LEU A 119 15.33 5.15 -27.11
N ARG A 120 15.92 3.98 -27.39
CA ARG A 120 15.47 3.09 -28.48
C ARG A 120 14.06 2.57 -28.26
N ALA A 121 13.77 2.12 -27.04
CA ALA A 121 12.45 1.61 -26.69
C ALA A 121 11.36 2.67 -26.84
N LEU A 122 11.60 3.87 -26.32
CA LEU A 122 10.67 5.00 -26.43
C LEU A 122 10.51 5.47 -27.89
N SER A 123 11.58 5.53 -28.66
CA SER A 123 11.51 5.92 -30.09
C SER A 123 10.69 4.89 -30.88
N ALA A 124 10.88 3.59 -30.64
CA ALA A 124 10.08 2.55 -31.27
C ALA A 124 8.59 2.66 -30.91
N LEU A 125 8.27 2.88 -29.63
CA LEU A 125 6.90 3.09 -29.18
C LEU A 125 6.30 4.37 -29.78
N THR A 126 7.04 5.46 -29.84
CA THR A 126 6.63 6.74 -30.42
C THR A 126 6.20 6.57 -31.87
N ILE A 127 7.03 5.92 -32.70
CA ILE A 127 6.74 5.61 -34.10
C ILE A 127 5.48 4.74 -34.21
N ALA A 128 5.37 3.71 -33.41
CA ALA A 128 4.22 2.81 -33.43
C ALA A 128 2.91 3.49 -33.04
N LEU A 129 2.97 4.51 -32.19
CA LEU A 129 1.84 5.35 -31.82
C LEU A 129 1.52 6.45 -32.82
N GLY A 130 2.31 6.57 -33.92
CA GLY A 130 2.09 7.52 -35.00
C GLY A 130 2.67 8.92 -34.74
N ALA A 131 3.59 9.07 -33.80
CA ALA A 131 4.32 10.31 -33.54
C ALA A 131 5.76 10.23 -34.08
N ILE A 132 6.43 11.39 -34.21
CA ILE A 132 7.80 11.49 -34.70
C ILE A 132 8.74 11.59 -33.48
N PRO A 133 9.64 10.63 -33.27
CA PRO A 133 10.61 10.72 -32.19
C PRO A 133 11.70 11.75 -32.53
N PRO A 134 12.34 12.39 -31.52
CA PRO A 134 13.52 13.20 -31.74
C PRO A 134 14.68 12.34 -32.28
N PRO A 135 15.66 12.94 -32.98
CA PRO A 135 16.84 12.23 -33.43
C PRO A 135 17.63 11.71 -32.22
N LEU A 136 18.00 10.45 -32.27
CA LEU A 136 18.86 9.84 -31.23
C LEU A 136 20.31 10.28 -31.46
N PRO A 137 21.08 10.45 -30.36
CA PRO A 137 22.49 10.82 -30.42
C PRO A 137 23.39 9.72 -30.98
#